data_e06f8f9155a61da7f5f779ffc0f106fb
#
_entry.id   e06f8f9155a61da7f5f779ffc0f106fb
#
_cell.length_a   1.000
_cell.length_b   1.000
_cell.length_c   1.000
_cell.angle_alpha   90.00
_cell.angle_beta   90.00
_cell.angle_gamma   90.00
#
_symmetry.space_group_name_H-M   'P 1'
#
loop_
_entity.id
_entity.type
_entity.pdbx_description
1 polymer ?
#
loop_
_entity_poly.entity_id
_entity_poly.type
_entity_poly.pdbx_seq_one_letter_code
_entity_poly.pdbx_strand_id
1 'polypeptide(L)'
;MRRKMGDARELDRSNLVYHEAQDRMALLPNYYAWIARRFQDSVRGTVLELGCGAGMVLEHYLPRCEKVVAVDVNPELLRTLAARFGGGKVDARRADLRGDWSELADVRADVAVALDVVEHFEDDDSFVEKLKARLAPGGTAVIKVPAQSRLYGAMDKASGHWRRYDADSLRALFERHGFSTRALRPMNPVGAWGYRLKKDRDTNYSKTFSPAKLKLVNAAIPVLALFDHLPGLDGLSLVGIFDLKA
;
A
#
# COMPACT_ATOMS: atom_id res chain seq x y z
N MET A 1 -30.65 20.47 -5.32
CA MET A 1 -30.91 19.05 -5.66
C MET A 1 -30.07 18.50 -6.81
N ARG A 2 -29.45 19.31 -7.70
CA ARG A 2 -28.62 18.84 -8.84
C ARG A 2 -27.18 18.42 -8.48
N ARG A 3 -26.62 18.80 -7.34
CA ARG A 3 -25.25 18.48 -6.91
C ARG A 3 -25.06 17.02 -6.44
N LYS A 4 -26.08 16.36 -5.89
CA LYS A 4 -26.03 14.97 -5.40
C LYS A 4 -26.03 13.89 -6.50
N MET A 5 -26.53 14.17 -7.70
CA MET A 5 -26.55 13.20 -8.80
C MET A 5 -25.23 13.15 -9.58
N GLY A 6 -24.43 14.21 -9.57
CA GLY A 6 -23.07 14.23 -10.14
C GLY A 6 -22.10 13.35 -9.34
N ASP A 7 -22.12 13.49 -8.03
CA ASP A 7 -21.25 12.74 -7.11
C ASP A 7 -21.45 11.21 -7.19
N ALA A 8 -22.69 10.75 -7.32
CA ALA A 8 -22.97 9.31 -7.38
C ALA A 8 -22.48 8.66 -8.70
N ARG A 9 -22.58 9.35 -9.83
CA ARG A 9 -22.09 8.86 -11.14
C ARG A 9 -20.59 8.93 -11.26
N GLU A 10 -19.95 9.86 -10.62
CA GLU A 10 -18.50 10.03 -10.58
C GLU A 10 -17.84 9.00 -9.67
N LEU A 11 -18.47 8.72 -8.52
CA LEU A 11 -18.14 7.59 -7.63
C LEU A 11 -18.32 6.23 -8.34
N ASP A 12 -19.36 6.06 -9.12
CA ASP A 12 -19.64 4.80 -9.83
C ASP A 12 -18.62 4.54 -10.96
N ARG A 13 -18.22 5.59 -11.70
CA ARG A 13 -17.16 5.51 -12.71
C ARG A 13 -15.77 5.27 -12.09
N SER A 14 -15.45 5.92 -11.00
CA SER A 14 -14.18 5.70 -10.30
C SER A 14 -14.10 4.28 -9.74
N ASN A 15 -15.20 3.74 -9.21
CA ASN A 15 -15.29 2.36 -8.74
C ASN A 15 -15.07 1.35 -9.89
N LEU A 16 -15.69 1.55 -11.06
CA LEU A 16 -15.52 0.69 -12.24
C LEU A 16 -14.06 0.66 -12.73
N VAL A 17 -13.43 1.81 -12.85
CA VAL A 17 -12.00 1.91 -13.25
C VAL A 17 -11.10 1.24 -12.21
N TYR A 18 -11.44 1.37 -10.93
CA TYR A 18 -10.71 0.74 -9.85
C TYR A 18 -10.85 -0.80 -9.87
N HIS A 19 -12.04 -1.32 -10.15
CA HIS A 19 -12.28 -2.76 -10.31
C HIS A 19 -11.51 -3.35 -11.49
N GLU A 20 -11.56 -2.72 -12.66
CA GLU A 20 -10.77 -3.16 -13.82
C GLU A 20 -9.27 -3.16 -13.54
N ALA A 21 -8.77 -2.20 -12.77
CA ALA A 21 -7.37 -2.17 -12.35
C ALA A 21 -7.05 -3.31 -11.38
N GLN A 22 -7.91 -3.58 -10.42
CA GLN A 22 -7.75 -4.68 -9.45
C GLN A 22 -7.77 -6.06 -10.13
N ASP A 23 -8.70 -6.31 -11.07
CA ASP A 23 -8.77 -7.56 -11.82
C ASP A 23 -7.49 -7.81 -12.64
N ARG A 24 -6.93 -6.76 -13.23
CA ARG A 24 -5.66 -6.84 -13.95
C ARG A 24 -4.48 -7.09 -13.01
N MET A 25 -4.47 -6.41 -11.87
CA MET A 25 -3.44 -6.61 -10.86
C MET A 25 -3.50 -8.01 -10.25
N ALA A 26 -4.68 -8.65 -10.18
CA ALA A 26 -4.82 -10.05 -9.76
C ALA A 26 -4.04 -11.04 -10.65
N LEU A 27 -3.63 -10.62 -11.87
CA LEU A 27 -2.76 -11.41 -12.74
C LEU A 27 -1.27 -11.37 -12.33
N LEU A 28 -0.91 -10.69 -11.24
CA LEU A 28 0.46 -10.49 -10.78
C LEU A 28 0.74 -11.12 -9.40
N PRO A 29 0.43 -12.40 -9.14
CA PRO A 29 0.63 -13.00 -7.81
C PRO A 29 2.09 -12.94 -7.35
N ASN A 30 3.07 -13.11 -8.27
CA ASN A 30 4.48 -12.99 -7.90
C ASN A 30 4.87 -11.58 -7.45
N TYR A 31 4.17 -10.55 -7.93
CA TYR A 31 4.38 -9.17 -7.49
C TYR A 31 3.95 -8.99 -6.03
N TYR A 32 2.79 -9.52 -5.66
CA TYR A 32 2.31 -9.45 -4.28
C TYR A 32 3.18 -10.26 -3.32
N ALA A 33 3.59 -11.47 -3.75
CA ALA A 33 4.57 -12.26 -3.01
C ALA A 33 5.91 -11.53 -2.84
N TRP A 34 6.35 -10.79 -3.88
CA TRP A 34 7.55 -9.97 -3.81
C TRP A 34 7.44 -8.85 -2.78
N ILE A 35 6.32 -8.11 -2.79
CA ILE A 35 6.04 -7.07 -1.77
C ILE A 35 6.09 -7.69 -0.38
N ALA A 36 5.35 -8.77 -0.13
CA ALA A 36 5.29 -9.41 1.18
C ALA A 36 6.67 -9.84 1.69
N ARG A 37 7.51 -10.44 0.82
CA ARG A 37 8.88 -10.85 1.18
C ARG A 37 9.76 -9.72 1.68
N ARG A 38 9.44 -8.45 1.36
CA ARG A 38 10.23 -7.30 1.85
C ARG A 38 10.02 -7.02 3.34
N PHE A 39 8.92 -7.50 3.94
CA PHE A 39 8.55 -7.15 5.31
C PHE A 39 7.90 -8.28 6.15
N GLN A 40 7.49 -9.40 5.54
CA GLN A 40 6.70 -10.43 6.23
C GLN A 40 7.33 -10.96 7.53
N ASP A 41 8.66 -10.93 7.65
CA ASP A 41 9.36 -11.38 8.86
C ASP A 41 9.20 -10.40 10.04
N SER A 42 8.70 -9.19 9.76
CA SER A 42 8.34 -8.18 10.78
C SER A 42 6.89 -8.28 11.23
N VAL A 43 6.09 -9.14 10.59
CA VAL A 43 4.64 -9.28 10.87
C VAL A 43 4.40 -10.40 11.87
N ARG A 44 3.66 -10.09 12.95
CA ARG A 44 3.28 -11.02 14.02
C ARG A 44 2.10 -10.48 14.82
N GLY A 45 1.48 -11.32 15.64
CA GLY A 45 0.43 -10.92 16.59
C GLY A 45 -0.79 -10.34 15.91
N THR A 46 -1.32 -9.27 16.48
CA THR A 46 -2.44 -8.50 15.92
C THR A 46 -1.95 -7.48 14.91
N VAL A 47 -2.46 -7.55 13.69
CA VAL A 47 -2.09 -6.67 12.58
C VAL A 47 -3.25 -5.73 12.22
N LEU A 48 -2.95 -4.45 12.04
CA LEU A 48 -3.84 -3.48 11.42
C LEU A 48 -3.37 -3.22 9.99
N GLU A 49 -4.10 -3.68 8.99
CA GLU A 49 -3.82 -3.38 7.58
C GLU A 49 -4.70 -2.24 7.10
N LEU A 50 -4.08 -1.11 6.77
CA LEU A 50 -4.71 0.12 6.29
C LEU A 50 -4.66 0.15 4.76
N GLY A 51 -5.84 0.28 4.11
CA GLY A 51 -5.94 0.19 2.65
C GLY A 51 -5.73 -1.24 2.14
N CYS A 52 -6.40 -2.22 2.76
CA CYS A 52 -6.18 -3.64 2.49
C CYS A 52 -6.61 -4.09 1.09
N GLY A 53 -7.46 -3.33 0.41
CA GLY A 53 -8.04 -3.73 -0.87
C GLY A 53 -8.73 -5.11 -0.78
N ALA A 54 -8.50 -5.96 -1.76
CA ALA A 54 -8.99 -7.34 -1.79
C ALA A 54 -8.06 -8.35 -1.07
N GLY A 55 -7.05 -7.86 -0.31
CA GLY A 55 -6.14 -8.69 0.48
C GLY A 55 -5.11 -9.46 -0.35
N MET A 56 -4.65 -8.92 -1.48
CA MET A 56 -3.72 -9.61 -2.37
C MET A 56 -2.32 -9.79 -1.76
N VAL A 57 -1.86 -8.84 -0.93
CA VAL A 57 -0.61 -8.98 -0.19
C VAL A 57 -0.83 -9.71 1.13
N LEU A 58 -1.99 -9.48 1.77
CA LEU A 58 -2.37 -10.09 3.04
C LEU A 58 -2.22 -11.62 3.03
N GLU A 59 -2.63 -12.29 1.95
CA GLU A 59 -2.56 -13.76 1.86
C GLU A 59 -1.16 -14.33 2.13
N HIS A 60 -0.11 -13.58 1.79
CA HIS A 60 1.27 -14.03 1.92
C HIS A 60 1.82 -13.93 3.34
N TYR A 61 1.26 -13.08 4.20
CA TYR A 61 1.70 -12.94 5.57
C TYR A 61 0.64 -13.32 6.63
N LEU A 62 -0.63 -13.52 6.23
CA LEU A 62 -1.71 -13.93 7.11
C LEU A 62 -1.38 -15.15 8.00
N PRO A 63 -0.64 -16.18 7.52
CA PRO A 63 -0.27 -17.31 8.38
C PRO A 63 0.53 -16.93 9.63
N ARG A 64 1.25 -15.78 9.59
CA ARG A 64 2.08 -15.27 10.69
C ARG A 64 1.28 -14.45 11.72
N CYS A 65 0.05 -14.07 11.38
CA CYS A 65 -0.80 -13.24 12.22
C CYS A 65 -1.65 -14.08 13.16
N GLU A 66 -1.91 -13.56 14.35
CA GLU A 66 -2.95 -14.07 15.26
C GLU A 66 -4.31 -13.53 14.84
N LYS A 67 -4.38 -12.23 14.58
CA LYS A 67 -5.56 -11.50 14.12
C LYS A 67 -5.16 -10.40 13.14
N VAL A 68 -6.03 -10.12 12.18
CA VAL A 68 -5.88 -8.97 11.25
C VAL A 68 -7.15 -8.13 11.29
N VAL A 69 -7.01 -6.85 11.57
CA VAL A 69 -8.05 -5.84 11.30
C VAL A 69 -7.71 -5.22 9.95
N ALA A 70 -8.49 -5.56 8.93
CA ALA A 70 -8.26 -5.14 7.55
C ALA A 70 -9.22 -4.02 7.19
N VAL A 71 -8.69 -2.86 6.80
CA VAL A 71 -9.46 -1.63 6.63
C VAL A 71 -9.38 -1.14 5.19
N ASP A 72 -10.53 -0.84 4.61
CA ASP A 72 -10.62 -0.17 3.30
C ASP A 72 -11.88 0.71 3.25
N VAL A 73 -11.87 1.72 2.39
CA VAL A 73 -13.04 2.58 2.15
C VAL A 73 -14.03 1.92 1.19
N ASN A 74 -13.53 1.04 0.32
CA ASN A 74 -14.32 0.42 -0.74
C ASN A 74 -15.04 -0.85 -0.25
N PRO A 75 -16.39 -0.85 -0.16
CA PRO A 75 -17.13 -1.99 0.35
C PRO A 75 -17.08 -3.22 -0.57
N GLU A 76 -16.84 -3.06 -1.87
CA GLU A 76 -16.73 -4.19 -2.81
C GLU A 76 -15.44 -4.97 -2.57
N LEU A 77 -14.32 -4.25 -2.34
CA LEU A 77 -13.05 -4.88 -2.01
C LEU A 77 -13.13 -5.63 -0.68
N LEU A 78 -13.79 -5.03 0.32
CA LEU A 78 -14.03 -5.70 1.60
C LEU A 78 -14.92 -6.94 1.46
N ARG A 79 -15.92 -6.94 0.57
CA ARG A 79 -16.69 -8.15 0.27
C ARG A 79 -15.82 -9.25 -0.36
N THR A 80 -14.96 -8.87 -1.29
CA THR A 80 -14.00 -9.80 -1.90
C THR A 80 -13.01 -10.34 -0.85
N LEU A 81 -12.50 -9.48 0.01
CA LEU A 81 -11.63 -9.86 1.12
C LEU A 81 -12.33 -10.85 2.05
N ALA A 82 -13.58 -10.54 2.46
CA ALA A 82 -14.36 -11.40 3.34
C ALA A 82 -14.67 -12.76 2.72
N ALA A 83 -14.92 -12.81 1.40
CA ALA A 83 -15.12 -14.06 0.68
C ALA A 83 -13.86 -14.93 0.63
N ARG A 84 -12.66 -14.29 0.57
CA ARG A 84 -11.37 -15.00 0.57
C ARG A 84 -10.94 -15.50 1.95
N PHE A 85 -11.17 -14.69 2.99
CA PHE A 85 -10.59 -14.89 4.33
C PHE A 85 -11.61 -14.86 5.47
N GLY A 86 -12.91 -14.75 5.18
CA GLY A 86 -13.96 -14.61 6.16
C GLY A 86 -14.10 -15.83 7.07
N GLY A 87 -14.53 -15.59 8.30
CA GLY A 87 -14.75 -16.64 9.32
C GLY A 87 -13.51 -17.10 10.06
N GLY A 88 -12.35 -16.43 9.88
CA GLY A 88 -11.10 -16.75 10.52
C GLY A 88 -10.48 -15.57 11.27
N LYS A 89 -9.20 -15.33 11.00
CA LYS A 89 -8.39 -14.31 11.69
C LYS A 89 -8.65 -12.87 11.20
N VAL A 90 -9.39 -12.68 10.12
CA VAL A 90 -9.55 -11.38 9.44
C VAL A 90 -10.87 -10.74 9.82
N ASP A 91 -10.77 -9.55 10.43
CA ASP A 91 -11.86 -8.65 10.76
C ASP A 91 -11.84 -7.51 9.74
N ALA A 92 -12.76 -7.55 8.75
CA ALA A 92 -12.85 -6.57 7.69
C ALA A 92 -13.71 -5.39 8.13
N ARG A 93 -13.13 -4.19 8.14
CA ARG A 93 -13.80 -2.95 8.57
C ARG A 93 -13.81 -1.90 7.48
N ARG A 94 -14.95 -1.24 7.29
CA ARG A 94 -15.03 -0.09 6.42
C ARG A 94 -14.71 1.18 7.20
N ALA A 95 -13.67 1.91 6.79
CA ALA A 95 -13.37 3.25 7.30
C ALA A 95 -12.72 4.11 6.21
N ASP A 96 -13.03 5.41 6.22
CA ASP A 96 -12.28 6.40 5.42
C ASP A 96 -11.07 6.87 6.24
N LEU A 97 -9.89 6.48 5.82
CA LEU A 97 -8.65 6.83 6.52
C LEU A 97 -8.35 8.34 6.50
N ARG A 98 -9.04 9.13 5.68
CA ARG A 98 -8.98 10.60 5.73
C ARG A 98 -9.78 11.17 6.89
N GLY A 99 -10.71 10.40 7.47
CA GLY A 99 -11.48 10.75 8.65
C GLY A 99 -10.69 10.68 9.95
N ASP A 100 -11.40 10.58 11.08
CA ASP A 100 -10.83 10.59 12.44
C ASP A 100 -10.44 9.20 12.97
N TRP A 101 -10.70 8.14 12.24
CA TRP A 101 -10.48 6.72 12.61
C TRP A 101 -11.24 6.26 13.86
N SER A 102 -12.41 6.85 14.11
CA SER A 102 -13.30 6.45 15.23
C SER A 102 -13.68 4.97 15.16
N GLU A 103 -13.87 4.43 13.95
CA GLU A 103 -14.16 3.02 13.69
C GLU A 103 -13.03 2.06 14.09
N LEU A 104 -11.85 2.62 14.38
CA LEU A 104 -10.66 1.88 14.81
C LEU A 104 -10.25 2.19 16.25
N ALA A 105 -11.12 2.84 17.04
CA ALA A 105 -10.80 3.30 18.40
C ALA A 105 -10.42 2.14 19.35
N ASP A 106 -10.99 0.96 19.13
CA ASP A 106 -10.75 -0.27 19.87
C ASP A 106 -9.47 -1.02 19.46
N VAL A 107 -8.84 -0.62 18.33
CA VAL A 107 -7.68 -1.35 17.78
C VAL A 107 -6.41 -0.96 18.54
N ARG A 108 -5.67 -2.01 18.96
CA ARG A 108 -4.28 -1.91 19.43
C ARG A 108 -3.50 -3.03 18.78
N ALA A 109 -2.74 -2.67 17.73
CA ALA A 109 -2.04 -3.64 16.91
C ALA A 109 -0.55 -3.75 17.28
N ASP A 110 0.00 -4.94 17.19
CA ASP A 110 1.44 -5.16 17.29
C ASP A 110 2.16 -4.66 16.05
N VAL A 111 1.49 -4.75 14.90
CA VAL A 111 2.01 -4.29 13.61
C VAL A 111 0.92 -3.56 12.82
N ALA A 112 1.24 -2.35 12.34
CA ALA A 112 0.42 -1.66 11.33
C ALA A 112 1.09 -1.79 9.96
N VAL A 113 0.30 -2.16 8.93
CA VAL A 113 0.74 -2.30 7.53
C VAL A 113 -0.02 -1.30 6.69
N ALA A 114 0.68 -0.45 5.94
CA ALA A 114 0.09 0.48 4.97
C ALA A 114 0.91 0.44 3.67
N LEU A 115 0.32 -0.11 2.62
CA LEU A 115 0.98 -0.34 1.34
C LEU A 115 0.32 0.54 0.27
N ASP A 116 1.06 1.52 -0.25
CA ASP A 116 0.59 2.53 -1.20
C ASP A 116 -0.65 3.29 -0.65
N VAL A 117 -0.52 3.87 0.56
CA VAL A 117 -1.58 4.59 1.27
C VAL A 117 -1.15 6.00 1.66
N VAL A 118 0.04 6.16 2.24
CA VAL A 118 0.49 7.43 2.85
C VAL A 118 0.60 8.55 1.83
N GLU A 119 0.98 8.24 0.60
CA GLU A 119 1.09 9.18 -0.53
C GLU A 119 -0.24 9.84 -0.92
N HIS A 120 -1.36 9.28 -0.51
CA HIS A 120 -2.69 9.83 -0.76
C HIS A 120 -3.13 10.89 0.27
N PHE A 121 -2.28 11.16 1.27
CA PHE A 121 -2.56 12.16 2.29
C PHE A 121 -1.76 13.44 2.01
N GLU A 122 -2.45 14.58 1.98
CA GLU A 122 -1.80 15.88 1.93
C GLU A 122 -1.03 16.15 3.22
N ASP A 123 -1.66 15.83 4.36
CA ASP A 123 -1.09 15.86 5.70
C ASP A 123 -0.70 14.44 6.12
N ASP A 124 0.52 14.02 5.75
CA ASP A 124 1.06 12.71 6.11
C ASP A 124 1.51 12.65 7.58
N ASP A 125 1.75 13.78 8.23
CA ASP A 125 1.98 13.85 9.68
C ASP A 125 0.75 13.39 10.46
N SER A 126 -0.44 13.89 10.12
CA SER A 126 -1.71 13.45 10.72
C SER A 126 -1.97 11.95 10.52
N PHE A 127 -1.62 11.41 9.34
CA PHE A 127 -1.71 9.97 9.10
C PHE A 127 -0.83 9.17 10.08
N VAL A 128 0.43 9.56 10.24
CA VAL A 128 1.38 8.86 11.13
C VAL A 128 0.95 8.96 12.59
N GLU A 129 0.42 10.10 13.04
CA GLU A 129 -0.13 10.26 14.39
C GLU A 129 -1.31 9.32 14.65
N LYS A 130 -2.26 9.24 13.72
CA LYS A 130 -3.40 8.33 13.82
C LYS A 130 -2.97 6.87 13.83
N LEU A 131 -2.01 6.49 12.97
CA LEU A 131 -1.44 5.16 12.93
C LEU A 131 -0.76 4.82 14.27
N LYS A 132 0.08 5.73 14.77
CA LYS A 132 0.75 5.59 16.07
C LYS A 132 -0.25 5.31 17.20
N ALA A 133 -1.37 6.05 17.22
CA ALA A 133 -2.42 5.89 18.23
C ALA A 133 -3.12 4.52 18.17
N ARG A 134 -2.94 3.74 17.12
CA ARG A 134 -3.51 2.39 16.95
C ARG A 134 -2.48 1.27 17.16
N LEU A 135 -1.23 1.60 17.41
CA LEU A 135 -0.21 0.63 17.79
C LEU A 135 -0.19 0.38 19.29
N ALA A 136 0.16 -0.83 19.66
CA ALA A 136 0.56 -1.17 21.01
C ALA A 136 1.93 -0.54 21.34
N PRO A 137 2.29 -0.35 22.61
CA PRO A 137 3.64 0.07 23.00
C PRO A 137 4.71 -0.84 22.37
N GLY A 138 5.73 -0.26 21.73
CA GLY A 138 6.76 -1.02 21.01
C GLY A 138 6.29 -1.68 19.70
N GLY A 139 5.10 -1.30 19.21
CA GLY A 139 4.57 -1.80 17.94
C GLY A 139 5.38 -1.36 16.73
N THR A 140 5.15 -2.01 15.60
CA THR A 140 5.90 -1.80 14.35
C THR A 140 4.99 -1.24 13.27
N ALA A 141 5.44 -0.23 12.52
CA ALA A 141 4.80 0.22 11.28
C ALA A 141 5.57 -0.31 10.07
N VAL A 142 4.87 -0.96 9.15
CA VAL A 142 5.36 -1.39 7.83
C VAL A 142 4.70 -0.54 6.78
N ILE A 143 5.51 0.23 6.07
CA ILE A 143 5.05 1.23 5.12
C ILE A 143 5.69 0.96 3.75
N LYS A 144 4.86 0.84 2.72
CA LYS A 144 5.34 0.86 1.34
C LYS A 144 4.77 2.08 0.63
N VAL A 145 5.64 2.83 -0.03
CA VAL A 145 5.29 4.06 -0.77
C VAL A 145 5.98 4.11 -2.13
N PRO A 146 5.44 4.87 -3.11
CA PRO A 146 6.17 5.20 -4.32
C PRO A 146 7.43 5.99 -3.97
N ALA A 147 8.56 5.52 -4.50
CA ALA A 147 9.87 6.10 -4.23
C ALA A 147 10.28 7.15 -5.27
N GLN A 148 11.37 7.87 -4.94
CA GLN A 148 12.03 8.88 -5.78
C GLN A 148 11.12 10.08 -6.07
N SER A 149 11.18 11.10 -5.19
CA SER A 149 10.42 12.37 -5.31
C SER A 149 10.54 13.01 -6.71
N ARG A 150 11.75 12.92 -7.32
CA ARG A 150 12.04 13.38 -8.69
C ARG A 150 11.22 12.68 -9.80
N LEU A 151 10.61 11.53 -9.51
CA LEU A 151 9.77 10.79 -10.45
C LEU A 151 8.29 11.20 -10.37
N TYR A 152 7.92 12.09 -9.45
CA TYR A 152 6.55 12.58 -9.36
C TYR A 152 6.10 13.19 -10.67
N GLY A 153 4.98 12.72 -11.21
CA GLY A 153 4.52 13.12 -12.54
C GLY A 153 3.01 13.00 -12.75
N ALA A 154 2.60 13.03 -14.01
CA ALA A 154 1.18 12.99 -14.39
C ALA A 154 0.46 11.72 -13.91
N MET A 155 1.17 10.59 -13.89
CA MET A 155 0.60 9.33 -13.40
C MET A 155 0.31 9.37 -11.90
N ASP A 156 1.20 9.96 -11.09
CA ASP A 156 0.98 10.10 -9.65
C ASP A 156 -0.25 10.98 -9.37
N LYS A 157 -0.35 12.12 -10.08
CA LYS A 157 -1.51 13.02 -9.98
C LYS A 157 -2.81 12.32 -10.36
N ALA A 158 -2.80 11.55 -11.46
CA ALA A 158 -3.96 10.79 -11.91
C ALA A 158 -4.39 9.69 -10.92
N SER A 159 -3.42 9.16 -10.13
CA SER A 159 -3.66 8.21 -9.05
C SER A 159 -4.06 8.86 -7.73
N GLY A 160 -4.11 10.19 -7.65
CA GLY A 160 -4.45 10.92 -6.43
C GLY A 160 -3.30 10.97 -5.41
N HIS A 161 -2.05 10.80 -5.85
CA HIS A 161 -0.90 10.95 -4.98
C HIS A 161 -0.56 12.43 -4.79
N TRP A 162 -0.26 12.82 -3.57
CA TRP A 162 0.28 14.14 -3.26
C TRP A 162 1.79 14.20 -3.47
N ARG A 163 2.49 13.05 -3.24
CA ARG A 163 3.95 12.99 -3.30
C ARG A 163 4.48 11.58 -3.54
N ARG A 164 5.80 11.53 -3.74
CA ARG A 164 6.64 10.34 -3.62
C ARG A 164 7.67 10.58 -2.54
N TYR A 165 8.29 9.54 -2.03
CA TYR A 165 9.20 9.61 -0.91
C TYR A 165 10.61 9.22 -1.31
N ASP A 166 11.59 9.98 -0.82
CA ASP A 166 12.98 9.55 -0.76
C ASP A 166 13.23 8.90 0.60
N ALA A 167 14.30 8.10 0.72
CA ALA A 167 14.60 7.37 1.96
C ALA A 167 14.68 8.30 3.18
N ASP A 168 15.31 9.47 3.01
CA ASP A 168 15.47 10.44 4.10
C ASP A 168 14.16 11.13 4.48
N SER A 169 13.31 11.45 3.50
CA SER A 169 12.01 12.07 3.79
C SER A 169 11.05 11.11 4.51
N LEU A 170 11.02 9.83 4.09
CA LEU A 170 10.20 8.82 4.77
C LEU A 170 10.73 8.52 6.18
N ARG A 171 12.06 8.45 6.34
CA ARG A 171 12.71 8.31 7.66
C ARG A 171 12.32 9.46 8.58
N ALA A 172 12.54 10.70 8.12
CA ALA A 172 12.26 11.90 8.91
C ALA A 172 10.77 11.98 9.32
N LEU A 173 9.84 11.59 8.43
CA LEU A 173 8.42 11.56 8.73
C LEU A 173 8.11 10.67 9.94
N PHE A 174 8.64 9.45 9.99
CA PHE A 174 8.36 8.53 11.09
C PHE A 174 9.16 8.85 12.35
N GLU A 175 10.43 9.25 12.22
CA GLU A 175 11.30 9.52 13.38
C GLU A 175 10.83 10.74 14.19
N ARG A 176 10.29 11.80 13.56
CA ARG A 176 9.72 12.94 14.31
C ARG A 176 8.46 12.60 15.09
N HIS A 177 7.77 11.49 14.74
CA HIS A 177 6.63 10.97 15.49
C HIS A 177 7.00 9.92 16.55
N GLY A 178 8.29 9.74 16.83
CA GLY A 178 8.78 8.88 17.90
C GLY A 178 9.02 7.43 17.48
N PHE A 179 9.12 7.15 16.18
CA PHE A 179 9.58 5.86 15.69
C PHE A 179 11.11 5.82 15.58
N SER A 180 11.67 4.63 15.53
CA SER A 180 13.04 4.35 15.09
C SER A 180 13.01 3.56 13.79
N THR A 181 13.86 3.93 12.85
CA THR A 181 13.95 3.25 11.55
C THR A 181 14.72 1.93 11.70
N ARG A 182 14.03 0.79 11.59
CA ARG A 182 14.66 -0.54 11.55
C ARG A 182 15.24 -0.84 10.18
N ALA A 183 14.52 -0.53 9.11
CA ALA A 183 14.95 -0.76 7.73
C ALA A 183 14.26 0.18 6.74
N LEU A 184 14.99 0.55 5.69
CA LEU A 184 14.48 1.17 4.48
C LEU A 184 15.00 0.36 3.29
N ARG A 185 14.10 -0.25 2.52
CA ARG A 185 14.43 -1.22 1.47
C ARG A 185 13.88 -0.75 0.13
N PRO A 186 14.74 -0.30 -0.80
CA PRO A 186 14.30 -0.04 -2.17
C PRO A 186 13.73 -1.32 -2.80
N MET A 187 12.72 -1.16 -3.66
CA MET A 187 12.07 -2.26 -4.36
C MET A 187 11.80 -1.87 -5.82
N ASN A 188 12.05 -2.81 -6.74
CA ASN A 188 11.75 -2.68 -8.16
C ASN A 188 12.56 -1.60 -8.90
N PRO A 189 13.90 -1.66 -8.92
CA PRO A 189 14.72 -0.69 -9.64
C PRO A 189 14.53 -0.75 -11.15
N VAL A 190 14.28 -1.94 -11.72
CA VAL A 190 13.99 -2.09 -13.15
C VAL A 190 12.69 -1.37 -13.53
N GLY A 191 11.66 -1.47 -12.67
CA GLY A 191 10.42 -0.72 -12.83
C GLY A 191 10.64 0.79 -12.77
N ALA A 192 11.58 1.26 -11.93
CA ALA A 192 11.93 2.69 -11.86
C ALA A 192 12.48 3.20 -13.19
N TRP A 193 13.32 2.43 -13.87
CA TRP A 193 13.83 2.81 -15.19
C TRP A 193 12.71 2.90 -16.23
N GLY A 194 11.83 1.89 -16.27
CA GLY A 194 10.67 1.90 -17.16
C GLY A 194 9.72 3.08 -16.90
N TYR A 195 9.51 3.40 -15.62
CA TYR A 195 8.66 4.52 -15.22
C TYR A 195 9.25 5.88 -15.62
N ARG A 196 10.56 6.10 -15.47
CA ARG A 196 11.26 7.34 -15.92
C ARG A 196 11.01 7.67 -17.38
N LEU A 197 10.89 6.65 -18.24
CA LEU A 197 10.67 6.84 -19.68
C LEU A 197 9.22 7.20 -20.02
N LYS A 198 8.27 6.93 -19.11
CA LYS A 198 6.82 7.04 -19.37
C LYS A 198 6.07 8.02 -18.46
N LYS A 199 6.68 8.51 -17.38
CA LYS A 199 5.99 9.27 -16.32
C LYS A 199 5.16 10.47 -16.81
N ASP A 200 5.55 11.07 -17.94
CA ASP A 200 4.92 12.26 -18.51
C ASP A 200 4.09 11.96 -19.78
N ARG A 201 4.03 10.68 -20.23
CA ARG A 201 3.45 10.32 -21.53
C ARG A 201 2.08 9.65 -21.46
N ASP A 202 1.72 9.03 -20.33
CA ASP A 202 0.49 8.23 -20.29
C ASP A 202 -0.16 8.31 -18.91
N THR A 203 -1.40 8.79 -18.88
CA THR A 203 -2.22 8.86 -17.65
C THR A 203 -3.05 7.59 -17.42
N ASN A 204 -3.10 6.65 -18.37
CA ASN A 204 -3.91 5.44 -18.31
C ASN A 204 -3.06 4.16 -18.23
N TYR A 205 -2.38 3.95 -17.09
CA TYR A 205 -1.55 2.77 -16.86
C TYR A 205 -2.31 1.44 -17.01
N SER A 206 -3.58 1.40 -16.59
CA SER A 206 -4.42 0.20 -16.65
C SER A 206 -4.72 -0.27 -18.07
N LYS A 207 -4.75 0.63 -19.07
CA LYS A 207 -5.02 0.29 -20.47
C LYS A 207 -3.79 -0.15 -21.26
N THR A 208 -2.58 0.07 -20.73
CA THR A 208 -1.32 -0.11 -21.46
C THR A 208 -0.86 -1.56 -21.56
N PHE A 209 -1.29 -2.43 -20.63
CA PHE A 209 -0.83 -3.83 -20.59
C PHE A 209 -1.96 -4.81 -20.87
N SER A 210 -1.82 -5.59 -21.95
CA SER A 210 -2.69 -6.75 -22.20
C SER A 210 -2.50 -7.82 -21.12
N PRO A 211 -3.50 -8.69 -20.85
CA PRO A 211 -3.36 -9.80 -19.91
C PRO A 211 -2.15 -10.70 -20.19
N ALA A 212 -1.80 -10.92 -21.46
CA ALA A 212 -0.63 -11.71 -21.85
C ALA A 212 0.68 -11.03 -21.41
N LYS A 213 0.80 -9.70 -21.59
CA LYS A 213 1.97 -8.94 -21.12
C LYS A 213 2.08 -8.95 -19.60
N LEU A 214 0.96 -8.84 -18.87
CA LEU A 214 0.96 -8.94 -17.41
C LEU A 214 1.43 -10.30 -16.92
N LYS A 215 0.98 -11.40 -17.53
CA LYS A 215 1.45 -12.75 -17.22
C LYS A 215 2.95 -12.92 -17.47
N LEU A 216 3.46 -12.36 -18.59
CA LEU A 216 4.89 -12.39 -18.89
C LEU A 216 5.70 -11.59 -17.85
N VAL A 217 5.24 -10.38 -17.50
CA VAL A 217 5.86 -9.58 -16.44
C VAL A 217 5.84 -10.34 -15.12
N ASN A 218 4.70 -10.97 -14.77
CA ASN A 218 4.58 -11.75 -13.54
C ASN A 218 5.58 -12.91 -13.51
N ALA A 219 5.78 -13.61 -14.62
CA ALA A 219 6.76 -14.70 -14.72
C ALA A 219 8.21 -14.18 -14.57
N ALA A 220 8.49 -12.95 -15.00
CA ALA A 220 9.81 -12.34 -14.88
C ALA A 220 10.13 -11.80 -13.47
N ILE A 221 9.11 -11.56 -12.63
CA ILE A 221 9.28 -10.94 -11.31
C ILE A 221 10.31 -11.63 -10.42
N PRO A 222 10.40 -12.98 -10.33
CA PRO A 222 11.42 -13.62 -9.50
C PRO A 222 12.86 -13.21 -9.87
N VAL A 223 13.12 -13.01 -11.17
CA VAL A 223 14.42 -12.53 -11.67
C VAL A 223 14.58 -11.03 -11.40
N LEU A 224 13.52 -10.24 -11.65
CA LEU A 224 13.54 -8.80 -11.40
C LEU A 224 13.78 -8.46 -9.93
N ALA A 225 13.26 -9.28 -9.01
CA ALA A 225 13.46 -9.11 -7.58
C ALA A 225 14.91 -9.25 -7.11
N LEU A 226 15.77 -9.92 -7.88
CA LEU A 226 17.21 -10.03 -7.56
C LEU A 226 17.90 -8.68 -7.63
N PHE A 227 17.42 -7.77 -8.48
CA PHE A 227 17.98 -6.42 -8.61
C PHE A 227 17.77 -5.54 -7.38
N ASP A 228 16.80 -5.87 -6.49
CA ASP A 228 16.60 -5.17 -5.22
C ASP A 228 17.81 -5.29 -4.26
N HIS A 229 18.67 -6.27 -4.47
CA HIS A 229 19.84 -6.54 -3.65
C HIS A 229 21.11 -5.86 -4.15
N LEU A 230 21.05 -5.22 -5.32
CA LEU A 230 22.20 -4.50 -5.86
C LEU A 230 22.37 -3.15 -5.16
N PRO A 231 23.56 -2.87 -4.62
CA PRO A 231 23.82 -1.61 -3.93
C PRO A 231 23.72 -0.42 -4.89
N GLY A 232 23.23 0.71 -4.36
CA GLY A 232 23.16 1.97 -5.12
C GLY A 232 22.04 2.07 -6.14
N LEU A 233 21.14 1.09 -6.22
CA LEU A 233 19.96 1.16 -7.06
C LEU A 233 18.75 1.67 -6.28
N ASP A 234 18.19 2.78 -6.75
CA ASP A 234 16.91 3.29 -6.26
C ASP A 234 15.76 2.46 -6.82
N GLY A 235 14.81 2.05 -5.97
CA GLY A 235 13.60 1.35 -6.39
C GLY A 235 12.51 2.28 -6.94
N LEU A 236 11.51 1.70 -7.59
CA LEU A 236 10.26 2.39 -7.90
C LEU A 236 9.41 2.60 -6.65
N SER A 237 9.55 1.71 -5.69
CA SER A 237 8.93 1.77 -4.37
C SER A 237 9.97 1.71 -3.27
N LEU A 238 9.60 2.18 -2.08
CA LEU A 238 10.39 2.11 -0.86
C LEU A 238 9.55 1.41 0.21
N VAL A 239 10.14 0.39 0.86
CA VAL A 239 9.53 -0.29 2.00
C VAL A 239 10.27 0.09 3.27
N GLY A 240 9.57 0.78 4.17
CA GLY A 240 10.05 1.18 5.49
C GLY A 240 9.50 0.28 6.58
N ILE A 241 10.34 -0.05 7.56
CA ILE A 241 9.98 -0.76 8.78
C ILE A 241 10.42 0.13 9.94
N PHE A 242 9.47 0.54 10.76
CA PHE A 242 9.66 1.51 11.83
C PHE A 242 9.13 0.96 13.14
N ASP A 243 9.92 1.05 14.20
CA ASP A 243 9.55 0.61 15.54
C ASP A 243 9.16 1.80 16.40
N LEU A 244 7.98 1.76 17.01
CA LEU A 244 7.55 2.76 17.96
C LEU A 244 8.44 2.67 19.21
N LYS A 245 9.10 3.78 19.56
CA LYS A 245 9.87 3.87 20.80
C LYS A 245 8.96 3.73 22.01
N ALA A 246 9.38 2.94 22.97
CA ALA A 246 8.68 2.73 24.23
C ALA A 246 8.54 4.04 25.03
#